data_d6946c4720e831572e3e3afa7509915a
#
_entry.id   d6946c4720e831572e3e3afa7509915a
#
_cell.length_a   1.000
_cell.length_b   1.000
_cell.length_c   1.000
_cell.angle_alpha   90.00
_cell.angle_beta   90.00
_cell.angle_gamma   90.00
#
_symmetry.space_group_name_H-M   'P 1'
#
loop_
_entity.id
_entity.type
_entity.pdbx_description
1 polymer ?
#
loop_
_entity_poly.entity_id
_entity_poly.type
_entity_poly.pdbx_seq_one_letter_code
_entity_poly.pdbx_strand_id
1 'polypeptide(L)'
;MRIVAVVAALAIAGCVLPGCAPLITESPGEGLSPVNAISDGPDKHLMLFGHDVVSYFTDHHHQLGSTAIKSVYKGVTFRFATAEHKAMFDAAPEKYIPQFGGFCANGIAYAIPWGGDADTWEIFDGKLYIFGGKGSHDAFMLDVPRNLKLAHHYWDTEVNGSNAFFQRAKRLIFRVPHYKTGKELADEVARAKK
;
A
#
# COMPACT_ATOMS: atom_id res chain seq x y z
N MET A 1 -10.61 41.24 -39.22
CA MET A 1 -9.44 40.46 -38.89
C MET A 1 -9.81 39.57 -37.67
N ARG A 2 -10.12 38.29 -37.94
CA ARG A 2 -10.58 37.34 -36.90
C ARG A 2 -9.38 36.49 -36.48
N ILE A 3 -9.01 36.58 -35.22
CA ILE A 3 -7.95 35.79 -34.62
C ILE A 3 -8.58 34.47 -34.16
N VAL A 4 -8.20 33.36 -34.80
CA VAL A 4 -8.58 32.00 -34.41
C VAL A 4 -7.53 31.50 -33.38
N ALA A 5 -7.95 31.31 -32.15
CA ALA A 5 -7.13 30.67 -31.12
C ALA A 5 -7.18 29.16 -31.32
N VAL A 6 -6.04 28.57 -31.63
CA VAL A 6 -5.86 27.12 -31.69
C VAL A 6 -5.51 26.63 -30.25
N VAL A 7 -6.44 25.90 -29.65
CA VAL A 7 -6.19 25.18 -28.40
C VAL A 7 -5.57 23.85 -28.74
N ALA A 8 -4.29 23.69 -28.45
CA ALA A 8 -3.60 22.40 -28.58
C ALA A 8 -3.93 21.54 -27.35
N ALA A 9 -4.73 20.49 -27.53
CA ALA A 9 -4.94 19.46 -26.52
C ALA A 9 -3.73 18.53 -26.47
N LEU A 10 -2.95 18.58 -25.40
CA LEU A 10 -1.92 17.58 -25.11
C LEU A 10 -2.61 16.29 -24.61
N ALA A 11 -2.67 15.29 -25.46
CA ALA A 11 -2.99 13.94 -25.05
C ALA A 11 -1.78 13.31 -24.36
N ILE A 12 -1.84 13.17 -23.02
CA ILE A 12 -0.85 12.40 -22.26
C ILE A 12 -1.18 10.92 -22.45
N ALA A 13 -0.45 10.27 -23.36
CA ALA A 13 -0.47 8.82 -23.50
C ALA A 13 0.21 8.21 -22.26
N GLY A 14 -0.58 7.62 -21.38
CA GLY A 14 -0.08 6.89 -20.23
C GLY A 14 0.64 5.61 -20.67
N CYS A 15 1.95 5.58 -20.63
CA CYS A 15 2.73 4.34 -20.74
C CYS A 15 2.47 3.49 -19.49
N VAL A 16 1.67 2.45 -19.63
CA VAL A 16 1.54 1.39 -18.63
C VAL A 16 2.75 0.48 -18.77
N LEU A 17 3.75 0.66 -17.92
CA LEU A 17 4.87 -0.28 -17.80
C LEU A 17 4.40 -1.49 -16.98
N PRO A 18 4.60 -2.74 -17.46
CA PRO A 18 4.29 -3.93 -16.69
C PRO A 18 5.28 -4.04 -15.53
N GLY A 19 4.78 -4.04 -14.28
CA GLY A 19 5.57 -4.25 -13.07
C GLY A 19 5.48 -3.17 -11.99
N CYS A 20 4.72 -2.10 -12.19
CA CYS A 20 4.39 -1.17 -11.11
C CYS A 20 2.96 -1.45 -10.67
N ALA A 21 2.77 -1.88 -9.43
CA ALA A 21 1.47 -1.84 -8.79
C ALA A 21 0.87 -0.44 -9.00
N PRO A 22 -0.40 -0.32 -9.37
CA PRO A 22 -0.99 0.97 -9.69
C PRO A 22 -0.79 1.93 -8.51
N LEU A 23 -0.37 3.17 -8.79
CA LEU A 23 -0.16 4.22 -7.80
C LEU A 23 -1.51 4.72 -7.24
N ILE A 24 -2.37 3.78 -6.89
CA ILE A 24 -3.72 4.05 -6.43
C ILE A 24 -3.63 4.40 -4.96
N THR A 25 -4.11 5.58 -4.64
CA THR A 25 -4.11 6.10 -3.29
C THR A 25 -5.40 6.84 -3.09
N GLU A 26 -6.13 6.46 -2.09
CA GLU A 26 -7.34 7.12 -1.69
C GLU A 26 -7.20 7.69 -0.27
N SER A 27 -7.96 8.72 0.03
CA SER A 27 -7.96 9.37 1.34
C SER A 27 -9.41 9.53 1.81
N PRO A 28 -9.98 8.50 2.44
CA PRO A 28 -11.38 8.53 2.87
C PRO A 28 -11.68 9.59 3.95
N GLY A 29 -10.64 10.07 4.65
CA GLY A 29 -10.81 11.17 5.60
C GLY A 29 -11.36 10.78 6.96
N GLU A 30 -11.57 9.49 7.23
CA GLU A 30 -12.21 8.97 8.46
C GLU A 30 -11.22 8.22 9.39
N GLY A 31 -9.94 8.55 9.33
CA GLY A 31 -8.92 7.99 10.23
C GLY A 31 -8.05 6.89 9.64
N LEU A 32 -8.41 6.32 8.48
CA LEU A 32 -7.50 5.52 7.65
C LEU A 32 -7.15 6.33 6.41
N SER A 33 -6.13 7.16 6.48
CA SER A 33 -5.75 8.06 5.39
C SER A 33 -4.26 8.39 5.46
N PRO A 34 -3.50 8.21 4.37
CA PRO A 34 -3.93 7.61 3.11
C PRO A 34 -4.02 6.08 3.18
N VAL A 35 -4.71 5.46 2.22
CA VAL A 35 -4.84 4.00 2.09
C VAL A 35 -4.49 3.52 0.69
N ASN A 36 -3.93 2.32 0.60
CA ASN A 36 -3.73 1.58 -0.64
C ASN A 36 -5.04 0.86 -1.02
N ALA A 37 -5.95 1.63 -1.60
CA ALA A 37 -7.30 1.20 -1.93
C ALA A 37 -7.70 1.68 -3.32
N ILE A 38 -8.72 1.05 -3.89
CA ILE A 38 -9.33 1.39 -5.16
C ILE A 38 -10.84 1.57 -5.02
N SER A 39 -11.48 2.18 -6.01
CA SER A 39 -12.94 2.09 -6.16
C SER A 39 -13.29 0.98 -7.15
N ASP A 40 -14.16 0.06 -6.74
CA ASP A 40 -14.65 -1.05 -7.55
C ASP A 40 -16.18 -1.09 -7.53
N GLY A 41 -16.81 -0.54 -8.55
CA GLY A 41 -18.25 -0.37 -8.63
C GLY A 41 -18.81 0.42 -7.45
N PRO A 42 -19.71 -0.17 -6.65
CA PRO A 42 -20.28 0.47 -5.47
C PRO A 42 -19.31 0.54 -4.29
N ASP A 43 -18.26 -0.28 -4.28
CA ASP A 43 -17.30 -0.36 -3.19
C ASP A 43 -16.28 0.76 -3.30
N LYS A 44 -16.40 1.74 -2.41
CA LYS A 44 -15.48 2.86 -2.32
C LYS A 44 -14.32 2.52 -1.39
N HIS A 45 -13.13 3.02 -1.74
CA HIS A 45 -11.92 2.80 -0.94
C HIS A 45 -11.72 1.32 -0.57
N LEU A 46 -11.80 0.42 -1.57
CA LEU A 46 -11.68 -1.02 -1.38
C LEU A 46 -10.24 -1.38 -1.01
N MET A 47 -10.02 -1.86 0.21
CA MET A 47 -8.71 -2.24 0.74
C MET A 47 -8.11 -3.42 -0.05
N LEU A 48 -6.82 -3.32 -0.36
CA LEU A 48 -6.01 -4.36 -1.01
C LEU A 48 -6.70 -5.06 -2.19
N PHE A 49 -7.37 -4.27 -3.05
CA PHE A 49 -8.09 -4.80 -4.22
C PHE A 49 -9.17 -5.84 -3.88
N GLY A 50 -9.69 -5.82 -2.65
CA GLY A 50 -10.72 -6.72 -2.19
C GLY A 50 -10.22 -8.06 -1.65
N HIS A 51 -8.93 -8.18 -1.36
CA HIS A 51 -8.42 -9.34 -0.61
C HIS A 51 -8.88 -9.30 0.84
N ASP A 52 -9.16 -10.49 1.36
CA ASP A 52 -9.66 -10.71 2.72
C ASP A 52 -8.51 -10.51 3.73
N VAL A 53 -8.59 -9.44 4.52
CA VAL A 53 -7.54 -9.11 5.49
C VAL A 53 -7.46 -10.08 6.66
N VAL A 54 -8.51 -10.89 6.91
CA VAL A 54 -8.53 -11.89 7.97
C VAL A 54 -7.78 -13.16 7.56
N SER A 55 -7.84 -13.53 6.27
CA SER A 55 -7.23 -14.76 5.75
C SER A 55 -5.72 -14.85 5.98
N TYR A 56 -5.03 -13.71 6.00
CA TYR A 56 -3.60 -13.69 6.33
C TYR A 56 -3.28 -14.24 7.72
N PHE A 57 -4.19 -14.06 8.67
CA PHE A 57 -4.03 -14.49 10.06
C PHE A 57 -4.56 -15.89 10.33
N THR A 58 -5.66 -16.27 9.68
CA THR A 58 -6.37 -17.53 9.91
C THR A 58 -5.88 -18.64 9.00
N ASP A 59 -5.76 -18.31 7.72
CA ASP A 59 -5.50 -19.29 6.66
C ASP A 59 -4.03 -19.26 6.21
N HIS A 60 -3.26 -18.25 6.67
CA HIS A 60 -1.86 -18.02 6.30
C HIS A 60 -1.64 -17.91 4.79
N HIS A 61 -2.63 -17.36 4.08
CA HIS A 61 -2.50 -17.04 2.66
C HIS A 61 -3.43 -15.86 2.29
N HIS A 62 -3.11 -15.19 1.19
CA HIS A 62 -3.98 -14.18 0.60
C HIS A 62 -5.11 -14.85 -0.18
N GLN A 63 -6.32 -14.30 -0.11
CA GLN A 63 -7.43 -14.72 -0.96
C GLN A 63 -8.39 -13.56 -1.21
N LEU A 64 -9.09 -13.61 -2.36
CA LEU A 64 -10.10 -12.61 -2.68
C LEU A 64 -11.35 -12.80 -1.79
N GLY A 65 -11.85 -11.68 -1.29
CA GLY A 65 -13.15 -11.62 -0.65
C GLY A 65 -14.29 -11.56 -1.65
N SER A 66 -15.48 -11.95 -1.19
CA SER A 66 -16.72 -11.87 -1.95
C SER A 66 -17.29 -10.45 -1.96
N THR A 67 -17.84 -10.01 -3.08
CA THR A 67 -18.58 -8.74 -3.19
C THR A 67 -19.86 -8.72 -2.33
N ALA A 68 -20.37 -9.90 -1.95
CA ALA A 68 -21.56 -10.06 -1.10
C ALA A 68 -21.25 -10.01 0.40
N ILE A 69 -19.98 -10.23 0.81
CA ILE A 69 -19.58 -10.34 2.22
C ILE A 69 -18.58 -9.22 2.50
N LYS A 70 -19.03 -8.11 3.06
CA LYS A 70 -18.22 -6.92 3.26
C LYS A 70 -18.57 -6.13 4.49
N SER A 71 -17.63 -5.33 4.96
CA SER A 71 -17.81 -4.31 6.00
C SER A 71 -17.19 -2.99 5.55
N VAL A 72 -17.69 -1.90 6.11
CA VAL A 72 -17.08 -0.58 5.99
C VAL A 72 -16.56 -0.17 7.36
N TYR A 73 -15.27 0.17 7.42
CA TYR A 73 -14.65 0.64 8.64
C TYR A 73 -13.80 1.88 8.37
N LYS A 74 -14.04 2.97 9.09
CA LYS A 74 -13.37 4.26 8.90
C LYS A 74 -13.34 4.71 7.42
N GLY A 75 -14.46 4.57 6.73
CA GLY A 75 -14.62 4.96 5.32
C GLY A 75 -13.98 4.01 4.30
N VAL A 76 -13.36 2.92 4.73
CA VAL A 76 -12.71 1.92 3.88
C VAL A 76 -13.57 0.67 3.79
N THR A 77 -13.74 0.16 2.58
CA THR A 77 -14.47 -1.10 2.32
C THR A 77 -13.51 -2.29 2.41
N PHE A 78 -13.93 -3.32 3.12
CA PHE A 78 -13.25 -4.61 3.24
C PHE A 78 -14.17 -5.72 2.73
N ARG A 79 -13.63 -6.65 1.93
CA ARG A 79 -14.34 -7.86 1.47
C ARG A 79 -13.78 -9.08 2.18
N PHE A 80 -14.64 -10.07 2.43
CA PHE A 80 -14.27 -11.29 3.14
C PHE A 80 -14.64 -12.52 2.32
N ALA A 81 -13.83 -13.58 2.42
CA ALA A 81 -14.10 -14.84 1.76
C ALA A 81 -15.28 -15.59 2.41
N THR A 82 -15.43 -15.42 3.72
CA THR A 82 -16.49 -16.09 4.51
C THR A 82 -17.22 -15.13 5.44
N ALA A 83 -18.43 -15.49 5.83
CA ALA A 83 -19.19 -14.75 6.85
C ALA A 83 -18.50 -14.79 8.23
N GLU A 84 -17.74 -15.85 8.50
CA GLU A 84 -16.96 -16.01 9.73
C GLU A 84 -15.83 -14.98 9.79
N HIS A 85 -15.04 -14.83 8.71
CA HIS A 85 -13.99 -13.80 8.61
C HIS A 85 -14.57 -12.39 8.80
N LYS A 86 -15.73 -12.12 8.17
CA LYS A 86 -16.43 -10.86 8.39
C LYS A 86 -16.76 -10.64 9.88
N ALA A 87 -17.30 -11.66 10.56
CA ALA A 87 -17.65 -11.56 11.97
C ALA A 87 -16.40 -11.33 12.84
N MET A 88 -15.27 -12.00 12.53
CA MET A 88 -14.00 -11.79 13.21
C MET A 88 -13.48 -10.37 13.03
N PHE A 89 -13.56 -9.84 11.81
CA PHE A 89 -13.17 -8.46 11.51
C PHE A 89 -14.07 -7.46 12.26
N ASP A 90 -15.38 -7.62 12.18
CA ASP A 90 -16.33 -6.70 12.82
C ASP A 90 -16.16 -6.65 14.35
N ALA A 91 -15.74 -7.76 14.97
CA ALA A 91 -15.44 -7.82 16.39
C ALA A 91 -14.15 -7.11 16.79
N ALA A 92 -13.15 -7.06 15.90
CA ALA A 92 -11.82 -6.49 16.21
C ALA A 92 -11.13 -5.96 14.94
N PRO A 93 -11.65 -4.90 14.28
CA PRO A 93 -11.13 -4.43 13.00
C PRO A 93 -9.64 -4.07 13.03
N GLU A 94 -9.20 -3.36 14.09
CA GLU A 94 -7.82 -2.88 14.23
C GLU A 94 -6.77 -4.02 14.27
N LYS A 95 -7.19 -5.24 14.60
CA LYS A 95 -6.32 -6.42 14.59
C LYS A 95 -5.92 -6.82 13.15
N TYR A 96 -6.84 -6.65 12.20
CA TYR A 96 -6.72 -7.21 10.85
C TYR A 96 -6.32 -6.18 9.80
N ILE A 97 -6.47 -4.88 10.11
CA ILE A 97 -6.10 -3.81 9.18
C ILE A 97 -4.60 -3.84 8.94
N PRO A 98 -4.15 -3.87 7.66
CA PRO A 98 -2.73 -3.83 7.37
C PRO A 98 -2.08 -2.53 7.83
N GLN A 99 -0.88 -2.63 8.34
CA GLN A 99 -0.09 -1.47 8.75
C GLN A 99 0.14 -0.53 7.58
N PHE A 100 0.35 0.73 7.89
CA PHE A 100 0.62 1.78 6.90
C PHE A 100 -0.46 1.91 5.81
N GLY A 101 -1.73 1.67 6.18
CA GLY A 101 -2.84 1.73 5.23
C GLY A 101 -2.74 0.75 4.06
N GLY A 102 -1.97 -0.33 4.20
CA GLY A 102 -1.73 -1.32 3.14
C GLY A 102 -0.71 -0.88 2.09
N PHE A 103 0.01 0.21 2.30
CA PHE A 103 1.15 0.57 1.45
C PHE A 103 2.34 -0.35 1.67
N CYS A 104 3.24 -0.38 0.69
CA CYS A 104 4.49 -1.13 0.77
C CYS A 104 5.33 -0.69 1.98
N ALA A 105 5.52 -1.58 2.96
CA ALA A 105 6.27 -1.29 4.18
C ALA A 105 7.72 -0.84 3.89
N ASN A 106 8.37 -1.45 2.88
CA ASN A 106 9.70 -1.01 2.44
C ASN A 106 9.67 0.41 1.86
N GLY A 107 8.62 0.77 1.12
CA GLY A 107 8.43 2.14 0.63
C GLY A 107 8.26 3.14 1.76
N ILE A 108 7.46 2.79 2.77
CA ILE A 108 7.26 3.65 3.96
C ILE A 108 8.56 3.85 4.74
N ALA A 109 9.46 2.86 4.80
CA ALA A 109 10.78 3.04 5.42
C ALA A 109 11.63 4.15 4.74
N TYR A 110 11.25 4.58 3.53
CA TYR A 110 11.81 5.73 2.81
C TYR A 110 10.86 6.94 2.77
N ALA A 111 9.80 6.94 3.55
CA ALA A 111 8.72 7.94 3.54
C ALA A 111 7.98 8.04 2.19
N ILE A 112 7.98 6.98 1.39
CA ILE A 112 7.35 6.94 0.07
C ILE A 112 6.20 5.93 0.09
N PRO A 113 4.93 6.36 0.08
CA PRO A 113 3.77 5.46 0.09
C PRO A 113 3.56 4.81 -1.29
N TRP A 114 4.45 3.86 -1.66
CA TRP A 114 4.27 3.00 -2.82
C TRP A 114 3.15 1.99 -2.59
N GLY A 115 2.46 1.59 -3.66
CA GLY A 115 1.45 0.55 -3.60
C GLY A 115 2.00 -0.76 -3.04
N GLY A 116 1.16 -1.48 -2.31
CA GLY A 116 1.44 -2.82 -1.81
C GLY A 116 0.69 -3.86 -2.63
N ASP A 117 1.29 -5.02 -2.83
CA ASP A 117 0.70 -6.17 -3.51
C ASP A 117 0.16 -7.15 -2.46
N ALA A 118 -1.10 -7.54 -2.60
CA ALA A 118 -1.79 -8.37 -1.61
C ALA A 118 -1.17 -9.78 -1.46
N ASP A 119 -0.43 -10.26 -2.44
CA ASP A 119 0.26 -11.55 -2.44
C ASP A 119 1.65 -11.52 -1.79
N THR A 120 2.14 -10.33 -1.42
CA THR A 120 3.47 -10.17 -0.83
C THR A 120 3.37 -9.49 0.54
N TRP A 121 3.45 -10.27 1.60
CA TRP A 121 3.13 -9.86 2.95
C TRP A 121 3.94 -10.59 4.02
N GLU A 122 3.94 -10.04 5.23
CA GLU A 122 4.46 -10.66 6.46
C GLU A 122 3.65 -10.24 7.67
N ILE A 123 3.66 -11.07 8.71
CA ILE A 123 3.12 -10.73 10.03
C ILE A 123 4.27 -10.64 11.02
N PHE A 124 4.50 -9.43 11.55
CA PHE A 124 5.45 -9.19 12.64
C PHE A 124 4.66 -8.75 13.88
N ASP A 125 4.90 -9.40 15.00
CA ASP A 125 4.25 -9.10 16.29
C ASP A 125 2.71 -8.99 16.20
N GLY A 126 2.11 -9.91 15.41
CA GLY A 126 0.65 -9.95 15.20
C GLY A 126 0.09 -8.81 14.34
N LYS A 127 0.93 -8.08 13.61
CA LYS A 127 0.54 -7.00 12.70
C LYS A 127 0.86 -7.37 11.25
N LEU A 128 -0.08 -7.12 10.36
CA LEU A 128 0.06 -7.40 8.92
C LEU A 128 0.80 -6.26 8.21
N TYR A 129 1.85 -6.60 7.49
CA TYR A 129 2.61 -5.69 6.63
C TYR A 129 2.55 -6.17 5.19
N ILE A 130 2.30 -5.23 4.28
CA ILE A 130 2.21 -5.50 2.84
C ILE A 130 3.47 -4.94 2.16
N PHE A 131 3.91 -5.59 1.09
CA PHE A 131 5.07 -5.17 0.31
C PHE A 131 4.68 -4.97 -1.16
N GLY A 132 5.44 -4.18 -1.91
CA GLY A 132 5.24 -3.96 -3.34
C GLY A 132 6.00 -5.00 -4.19
N GLY A 133 5.75 -6.28 -3.91
CA GLY A 133 6.36 -7.42 -4.56
C GLY A 133 7.65 -7.91 -3.92
N LYS A 134 8.10 -9.08 -4.39
CA LYS A 134 9.20 -9.85 -3.80
C LYS A 134 10.51 -9.07 -3.62
N GLY A 135 10.87 -8.22 -4.56
CA GLY A 135 12.14 -7.45 -4.45
C GLY A 135 12.12 -6.48 -3.27
N SER A 136 10.99 -5.85 -3.03
CA SER A 136 10.82 -4.93 -1.91
C SER A 136 10.70 -5.67 -0.56
N HIS A 137 10.07 -6.84 -0.56
CA HIS A 137 10.04 -7.75 0.58
C HIS A 137 11.46 -8.22 0.96
N ASP A 138 12.20 -8.81 0.02
CA ASP A 138 13.55 -9.31 0.26
C ASP A 138 14.48 -8.20 0.79
N ALA A 139 14.36 -6.98 0.25
CA ALA A 139 15.13 -5.82 0.73
C ALA A 139 14.76 -5.43 2.17
N PHE A 140 13.49 -5.48 2.53
CA PHE A 140 13.05 -5.20 3.89
C PHE A 140 13.56 -6.25 4.87
N MET A 141 13.60 -7.51 4.46
CA MET A 141 14.08 -8.64 5.28
C MET A 141 15.58 -8.61 5.59
N LEU A 142 16.38 -7.77 4.90
CA LEU A 142 17.81 -7.62 5.22
C LEU A 142 18.06 -7.07 6.63
N ASP A 143 17.15 -6.22 7.15
CA ASP A 143 17.25 -5.66 8.50
C ASP A 143 15.85 -5.28 9.00
N VAL A 144 15.04 -6.27 9.38
CA VAL A 144 13.66 -6.07 9.81
C VAL A 144 13.53 -5.08 10.97
N PRO A 145 14.32 -5.18 12.06
CA PRO A 145 14.16 -4.26 13.20
C PRO A 145 14.40 -2.79 12.81
N ARG A 146 15.44 -2.52 12.02
CA ARG A 146 15.75 -1.17 11.53
C ARG A 146 14.66 -0.67 10.58
N ASN A 147 14.24 -1.50 9.64
CA ASN A 147 13.27 -1.11 8.62
C ASN A 147 11.87 -0.88 9.21
N LEU A 148 11.45 -1.67 10.20
CA LEU A 148 10.23 -1.43 10.98
C LEU A 148 10.33 -0.08 11.72
N LYS A 149 11.43 0.18 12.41
CA LYS A 149 11.64 1.45 13.12
C LYS A 149 11.54 2.66 12.18
N LEU A 150 12.17 2.59 11.01
CA LEU A 150 12.12 3.65 10.00
C LEU A 150 10.71 3.81 9.44
N ALA A 151 10.04 2.71 9.11
CA ALA A 151 8.71 2.75 8.54
C ALA A 151 7.69 3.36 9.52
N HIS A 152 7.69 2.95 10.79
CA HIS A 152 6.84 3.58 11.80
C HIS A 152 7.17 5.05 12.00
N HIS A 153 8.45 5.41 12.11
CA HIS A 153 8.85 6.81 12.23
C HIS A 153 8.31 7.67 11.10
N TYR A 154 8.51 7.27 9.84
CA TYR A 154 8.05 8.07 8.69
C TYR A 154 6.54 8.00 8.48
N TRP A 155 5.91 6.89 8.85
CA TRP A 155 4.46 6.85 8.85
C TRP A 155 3.89 7.91 9.79
N ASP A 156 4.35 7.94 11.03
CA ASP A 156 3.81 8.83 12.06
C ASP A 156 4.15 10.31 11.83
N THR A 157 5.33 10.59 11.25
CA THR A 157 5.82 11.96 11.11
C THR A 157 5.52 12.61 9.77
N GLU A 158 5.28 11.82 8.71
CA GLU A 158 5.20 12.39 7.36
C GLU A 158 4.06 11.84 6.49
N VAL A 159 3.69 10.57 6.63
CA VAL A 159 2.80 9.91 5.68
C VAL A 159 1.36 9.89 6.16
N ASN A 160 1.13 9.50 7.41
CA ASN A 160 -0.20 9.44 8.00
C ASN A 160 -0.87 10.83 7.96
N GLY A 161 -2.11 10.87 7.45
CA GLY A 161 -2.84 12.12 7.26
C GLY A 161 -2.36 13.00 6.09
N SER A 162 -1.29 12.61 5.36
CA SER A 162 -0.81 13.35 4.20
C SER A 162 -1.54 12.96 2.91
N ASN A 163 -1.38 13.78 1.87
CA ASN A 163 -1.72 13.37 0.51
C ASN A 163 -0.58 12.52 -0.07
N ALA A 164 -0.81 11.23 -0.30
CA ALA A 164 0.22 10.30 -0.73
C ALA A 164 0.84 10.63 -2.10
N PHE A 165 0.11 11.29 -3.01
CA PHE A 165 0.69 11.75 -4.27
C PHE A 165 1.76 12.82 -4.04
N PHE A 166 1.44 13.85 -3.26
CA PHE A 166 2.39 14.91 -2.93
C PHE A 166 3.54 14.40 -2.05
N GLN A 167 3.28 13.49 -1.12
CA GLN A 167 4.31 12.87 -0.30
C GLN A 167 5.31 12.07 -1.15
N ARG A 168 4.84 11.30 -2.14
CA ARG A 168 5.70 10.62 -3.13
C ARG A 168 6.55 11.61 -3.91
N ALA A 169 5.94 12.65 -4.49
CA ALA A 169 6.64 13.67 -5.25
C ALA A 169 7.73 14.36 -4.40
N LYS A 170 7.39 14.75 -3.17
CA LYS A 170 8.34 15.32 -2.20
C LYS A 170 9.54 14.41 -2.00
N ARG A 171 9.33 13.10 -1.74
CA ARG A 171 10.39 12.17 -1.40
C ARG A 171 11.18 11.61 -2.58
N LEU A 172 10.66 11.68 -3.77
CA LEU A 172 11.43 11.41 -4.99
C LEU A 172 12.43 12.55 -5.29
N ILE A 173 12.12 13.79 -4.90
CA ILE A 173 13.00 14.96 -5.06
C ILE A 173 13.94 15.09 -3.84
N PHE A 174 13.36 15.12 -2.64
CA PHE A 174 14.06 15.30 -1.36
C PHE A 174 14.18 13.95 -0.64
N ARG A 175 15.10 13.12 -1.08
CA ARG A 175 15.33 11.77 -0.57
C ARG A 175 15.72 11.77 0.89
N VAL A 176 15.33 10.73 1.63
CA VAL A 176 15.82 10.50 2.98
C VAL A 176 17.32 10.17 2.98
N PRO A 177 18.08 10.44 4.07
CA PRO A 177 19.53 10.25 4.07
C PRO A 177 19.98 8.80 3.78
N HIS A 178 19.18 7.82 4.12
CA HIS A 178 19.48 6.39 3.92
C HIS A 178 18.84 5.81 2.64
N TYR A 179 18.36 6.69 1.73
CA TYR A 179 17.70 6.25 0.50
C TYR A 179 18.62 5.36 -0.33
N LYS A 180 18.06 4.27 -0.82
CA LYS A 180 18.66 3.38 -1.80
C LYS A 180 17.72 3.19 -2.98
N THR A 181 18.29 3.12 -4.17
CA THR A 181 17.56 2.80 -5.39
C THR A 181 17.17 1.31 -5.39
N GLY A 182 16.18 0.95 -6.21
CA GLY A 182 15.79 -0.45 -6.37
C GLY A 182 16.97 -1.34 -6.83
N LYS A 183 17.89 -0.79 -7.64
CA LYS A 183 19.10 -1.52 -8.08
C LYS A 183 20.04 -1.78 -6.91
N GLU A 184 20.33 -0.77 -6.10
CA GLU A 184 21.20 -0.93 -4.91
C GLU A 184 20.65 -1.95 -3.94
N LEU A 185 19.33 -1.92 -3.69
CA LEU A 185 18.65 -2.91 -2.84
C LEU A 185 18.73 -4.32 -3.44
N ALA A 186 18.51 -4.49 -4.74
CA ALA A 186 18.63 -5.77 -5.41
C ALA A 186 20.06 -6.33 -5.32
N ASP A 187 21.07 -5.48 -5.49
CA ASP A 187 22.48 -5.86 -5.38
C ASP A 187 22.82 -6.27 -3.92
N GLU A 188 22.25 -5.61 -2.91
CA GLU A 188 22.42 -6.01 -1.49
C GLU A 188 21.77 -7.35 -1.20
N VAL A 189 20.54 -7.56 -1.64
CA VAL A 189 19.84 -8.85 -1.51
C VAL A 189 20.64 -9.97 -2.18
N ALA A 190 21.16 -9.73 -3.37
CA ALA A 190 21.98 -10.71 -4.09
C ALA A 190 23.30 -11.04 -3.35
N ARG A 191 23.91 -10.07 -2.67
CA ARG A 191 25.09 -10.29 -1.83
C ARG A 191 24.78 -11.08 -0.56
N ALA A 192 23.65 -10.82 0.07
CA ALA A 192 23.25 -11.49 1.31
C ALA A 192 22.87 -12.96 1.11
N LYS A 193 22.56 -13.38 -0.14
CA LYS A 193 22.20 -14.75 -0.50
C LYS A 193 23.41 -15.62 -0.90
N LYS A 194 24.62 -15.06 -0.95
CA LYS A 194 25.87 -15.78 -1.23
C LYS A 194 26.54 -16.25 0.07
#